data_34e4c7b1a03d1a119ee33948aeef1c8c
#
_entry.id   34e4c7b1a03d1a119ee33948aeef1c8c
#
_cell.length_a   1.000
_cell.length_b   1.000
_cell.length_c   1.000
_cell.angle_alpha   90.00
_cell.angle_beta   90.00
_cell.angle_gamma   90.00
#
_symmetry.space_group_name_H-M   'P 1'
#
loop_
_entity.id
_entity.type
_entity.pdbx_description
1 polymer ?
#
loop_
_entity_poly.entity_id
_entity_poly.type
_entity_poly.pdbx_seq_one_letter_code
_entity_poly.pdbx_strand_id
1 'polypeptide(L)'
;RIQGRASHAGFRPEAGINAILAAAKAIAQLPQGHIDEETTGNIGVIHGGAGTNIVSEACTVKGEIRSLKHERALALLQQYKSTFEKEASALGASLIWTDTVNIIAYETPADSDTITAYRQAVVQEGLTPSLYKTFGGSDNNSFAKNGIPGLVLSNGMYQAHSVNEYTTIKDLVTGAELIAGLITDEQ
;
A
#
# COMPACT_ATOMS: atom_id res chain seq x y z
N ARG A 1 8.93 5.87 14.37
CA ARG A 1 10.21 5.64 15.07
C ARG A 1 9.95 5.53 16.57
N ILE A 2 10.53 4.52 17.19
CA ILE A 2 10.50 4.35 18.64
C ILE A 2 11.81 4.88 19.20
N GLN A 3 11.70 5.69 20.25
CA GLN A 3 12.82 6.28 20.96
C GLN A 3 12.85 5.75 22.39
N GLY A 4 13.86 4.97 22.70
CA GLY A 4 14.19 4.44 24.01
C GLY A 4 15.38 5.14 24.64
N ARG A 5 16.23 4.39 25.31
CA ARG A 5 17.44 4.90 25.97
C ARG A 5 18.57 3.88 25.91
N ALA A 6 19.75 4.29 25.46
CA ALA A 6 20.93 3.46 25.44
C ALA A 6 21.44 3.15 26.84
N SER A 7 22.03 1.97 27.00
CA SER A 7 22.82 1.57 28.15
C SER A 7 23.78 0.43 27.78
N HIS A 8 24.75 0.14 28.63
CA HIS A 8 25.64 -1.02 28.42
C HIS A 8 24.88 -2.31 28.74
N ALA A 9 24.72 -3.19 27.75
CA ALA A 9 23.88 -4.39 27.87
C ALA A 9 24.38 -5.41 28.93
N GLY A 10 25.69 -5.42 29.23
CA GLY A 10 26.28 -6.32 30.23
C GLY A 10 26.38 -5.71 31.64
N PHE A 11 26.55 -4.39 31.77
CA PHE A 11 26.79 -3.77 33.08
C PHE A 11 25.54 -3.15 33.71
N ARG A 12 24.69 -2.53 32.91
CA ARG A 12 23.48 -1.84 33.42
C ARG A 12 22.34 -1.92 32.42
N PRO A 13 21.89 -3.11 32.01
CA PRO A 13 20.81 -3.27 31.04
C PRO A 13 19.48 -2.63 31.52
N GLU A 14 19.22 -2.63 32.82
CA GLU A 14 18.03 -2.05 33.47
C GLU A 14 17.98 -0.52 33.36
N ALA A 15 19.11 0.13 33.12
CA ALA A 15 19.14 1.58 32.90
C ALA A 15 18.72 1.95 31.46
N GLY A 16 18.68 0.99 30.56
CA GLY A 16 18.28 1.15 29.17
C GLY A 16 16.78 0.98 28.96
N ILE A 17 16.32 1.46 27.78
CA ILE A 17 14.98 1.21 27.27
C ILE A 17 15.13 0.73 25.84
N ASN A 18 14.84 -0.56 25.60
CA ASN A 18 15.13 -1.20 24.34
C ASN A 18 14.05 -0.90 23.27
N ALA A 19 14.38 -0.02 22.34
CA ALA A 19 13.47 0.38 21.26
C ALA A 19 13.20 -0.76 20.26
N ILE A 20 14.15 -1.69 20.05
CA ILE A 20 13.94 -2.87 19.18
C ILE A 20 12.90 -3.79 19.82
N LEU A 21 13.00 -4.04 21.13
CA LEU A 21 12.03 -4.88 21.83
C LEU A 21 10.62 -4.29 21.76
N ALA A 22 10.48 -2.98 21.93
CA ALA A 22 9.19 -2.30 21.81
C ALA A 22 8.60 -2.43 20.40
N ALA A 23 9.45 -2.24 19.36
CA ALA A 23 9.03 -2.43 17.98
C ALA A 23 8.59 -3.87 17.69
N ALA A 24 9.37 -4.86 18.12
CA ALA A 24 9.05 -6.27 17.91
C ALA A 24 7.73 -6.68 18.56
N LYS A 25 7.48 -6.24 19.79
CA LYS A 25 6.20 -6.50 20.48
C LYS A 25 5.00 -5.87 19.77
N ALA A 26 5.14 -4.66 19.26
CA ALA A 26 4.09 -4.01 18.48
C ALA A 26 3.83 -4.77 17.17
N ILE A 27 4.88 -5.05 16.40
CA ILE A 27 4.77 -5.75 15.10
C ILE A 27 4.11 -7.12 15.26
N ALA A 28 4.45 -7.88 16.31
CA ALA A 28 3.90 -9.21 16.57
C ALA A 28 2.37 -9.21 16.83
N GLN A 29 1.78 -8.07 17.17
CA GLN A 29 0.32 -7.91 17.40
C GLN A 29 -0.42 -7.36 16.20
N LEU A 30 0.30 -6.88 15.16
CA LEU A 30 -0.33 -6.25 14.01
C LEU A 30 -0.72 -7.29 12.96
N PRO A 31 -1.94 -7.21 12.41
CA PRO A 31 -2.30 -8.02 11.26
C PRO A 31 -1.47 -7.62 10.04
N GLN A 32 -0.98 -8.60 9.29
CA GLN A 32 -0.16 -8.40 8.09
C GLN A 32 -0.58 -9.34 6.97
N GLY A 33 -0.18 -9.01 5.74
CA GLY A 33 -0.60 -9.72 4.54
C GLY A 33 -2.01 -9.33 4.12
N HIS A 34 -2.80 -10.27 3.63
CA HIS A 34 -4.23 -10.08 3.41
C HIS A 34 -4.96 -10.11 4.76
N ILE A 35 -5.49 -8.97 5.17
CA ILE A 35 -6.22 -8.79 6.43
C ILE A 35 -7.69 -9.16 6.24
N ASP A 36 -8.24 -8.77 5.11
CA ASP A 36 -9.54 -9.13 4.58
C ASP A 36 -9.48 -9.13 3.04
N GLU A 37 -10.62 -9.35 2.36
CA GLU A 37 -10.70 -9.42 0.90
C GLU A 37 -10.31 -8.09 0.21
N GLU A 38 -10.45 -6.97 0.91
CA GLU A 38 -10.27 -5.63 0.37
C GLU A 38 -9.09 -4.86 1.01
N THR A 39 -8.33 -5.50 1.93
CA THR A 39 -7.33 -4.78 2.74
C THR A 39 -6.06 -5.60 2.91
N THR A 40 -4.93 -4.96 2.69
CA THR A 40 -3.61 -5.51 3.00
C THR A 40 -2.83 -4.59 3.92
N GLY A 41 -1.94 -5.18 4.72
CA GLY A 41 -1.00 -4.46 5.56
C GLY A 41 0.38 -5.09 5.49
N ASN A 42 1.43 -4.29 5.49
CA ASN A 42 2.79 -4.78 5.43
C ASN A 42 3.73 -3.92 6.26
N ILE A 43 4.57 -4.56 7.06
CA ILE A 43 5.76 -3.94 7.65
C ILE A 43 6.95 -4.39 6.81
N GLY A 44 7.42 -3.51 5.93
CA GLY A 44 8.45 -3.83 4.94
C GLY A 44 9.87 -3.46 5.37
N VAL A 45 10.03 -2.58 6.39
CA VAL A 45 11.35 -2.15 6.85
C VAL A 45 11.38 -2.07 8.36
N ILE A 46 12.44 -2.63 8.95
CA ILE A 46 12.82 -2.41 10.35
C ILE A 46 14.31 -2.14 10.41
N HIS A 47 14.70 -1.08 11.13
CA HIS A 47 16.09 -0.72 11.33
C HIS A 47 16.29 -0.18 12.74
N GLY A 48 17.26 -0.74 13.47
CA GLY A 48 17.55 -0.32 14.85
C GLY A 48 18.82 -0.94 15.41
N GLY A 49 19.35 -0.30 16.47
CA GLY A 49 20.57 -0.72 17.17
C GLY A 49 21.87 -0.22 16.55
N ALA A 50 22.91 -0.16 17.37
CA ALA A 50 24.26 0.26 16.97
C ALA A 50 25.33 -0.81 17.28
N GLY A 51 25.04 -1.76 18.17
CA GLY A 51 25.95 -2.82 18.56
C GLY A 51 25.31 -3.81 19.52
N THR A 52 25.83 -5.02 19.59
CA THR A 52 25.29 -6.12 20.40
C THR A 52 25.45 -5.92 21.90
N ASN A 53 26.40 -5.08 22.30
CA ASN A 53 26.70 -4.74 23.70
C ASN A 53 25.98 -3.45 24.17
N ILE A 54 25.07 -2.90 23.37
CA ILE A 54 24.31 -1.67 23.66
C ILE A 54 22.83 -1.97 23.62
N VAL A 55 22.07 -1.59 24.65
CA VAL A 55 20.61 -1.55 24.60
C VAL A 55 20.19 -0.51 23.56
N SER A 56 19.42 -0.90 22.57
CA SER A 56 19.07 -0.02 21.45
C SER A 56 18.17 1.13 21.88
N GLU A 57 18.63 2.36 21.68
CA GLU A 57 17.86 3.58 21.97
C GLU A 57 16.89 3.99 20.86
N ALA A 58 17.03 3.42 19.67
CA ALA A 58 16.15 3.78 18.55
C ALA A 58 15.83 2.58 17.66
N CYS A 59 14.59 2.55 17.18
CA CYS A 59 14.14 1.62 16.15
C CYS A 59 13.18 2.32 15.21
N THR A 60 13.48 2.27 13.91
CA THR A 60 12.61 2.79 12.84
C THR A 60 11.90 1.63 12.17
N VAL A 61 10.59 1.75 12.04
CA VAL A 61 9.75 0.79 11.33
C VAL A 61 9.03 1.55 10.22
N LYS A 62 8.95 0.96 9.02
CA LYS A 62 8.16 1.49 7.90
C LYS A 62 7.26 0.40 7.37
N GLY A 63 6.04 0.77 7.06
CA GLY A 63 5.03 -0.11 6.49
C GLY A 63 4.09 0.62 5.57
N GLU A 64 3.19 -0.13 4.94
CA GLU A 64 2.10 0.40 4.13
C GLU A 64 0.81 -0.36 4.44
N ILE A 65 -0.29 0.32 4.22
CA ILE A 65 -1.64 -0.24 4.26
C ILE A 65 -2.29 0.10 2.92
N ARG A 66 -2.92 -0.89 2.30
CA ARG A 66 -3.75 -0.70 1.10
C ARG A 66 -5.14 -1.22 1.36
N SER A 67 -6.14 -0.50 0.91
CA SER A 67 -7.53 -0.96 0.95
C SER A 67 -8.31 -0.40 -0.23
N LEU A 68 -9.26 -1.19 -0.73
CA LEU A 68 -10.24 -0.73 -1.71
C LEU A 68 -11.27 0.24 -1.07
N LYS A 69 -11.28 0.33 0.27
CA LYS A 69 -12.11 1.26 1.06
C LYS A 69 -11.23 2.18 1.89
N HIS A 70 -11.23 3.47 1.55
CA HIS A 70 -10.38 4.46 2.19
C HIS A 70 -10.53 4.49 3.71
N GLU A 71 -11.76 4.54 4.22
CA GLU A 71 -12.04 4.56 5.67
C GLU A 71 -11.51 3.32 6.40
N ARG A 72 -11.51 2.16 5.72
CA ARG A 72 -10.96 0.93 6.27
C ARG A 72 -9.44 1.03 6.43
N ALA A 73 -8.75 1.62 5.44
CA ALA A 73 -7.30 1.88 5.53
C ALA A 73 -6.97 2.81 6.70
N LEU A 74 -7.74 3.90 6.88
CA LEU A 74 -7.56 4.84 7.99
C LEU A 74 -7.82 4.19 9.35
N ALA A 75 -8.85 3.37 9.48
CA ALA A 75 -9.13 2.65 10.71
C ALA A 75 -7.99 1.69 11.09
N LEU A 76 -7.45 0.97 10.12
CA LEU A 76 -6.32 0.06 10.32
C LEU A 76 -5.04 0.84 10.66
N LEU A 77 -4.79 1.98 10.02
CA LEU A 77 -3.68 2.86 10.34
C LEU A 77 -3.73 3.33 11.80
N GLN A 78 -4.91 3.69 12.28
CA GLN A 78 -5.12 4.08 13.68
C GLN A 78 -4.89 2.90 14.65
N GLN A 79 -5.30 1.69 14.28
CA GLN A 79 -5.01 0.48 15.04
C GLN A 79 -3.49 0.23 15.14
N TYR A 80 -2.76 0.38 14.03
CA TYR A 80 -1.31 0.25 14.01
C TYR A 80 -0.66 1.27 14.94
N LYS A 81 -1.04 2.54 14.81
CA LYS A 81 -0.53 3.63 15.64
C LYS A 81 -0.73 3.35 17.13
N SER A 82 -1.97 3.02 17.54
CA SER A 82 -2.30 2.76 18.94
C SER A 82 -1.54 1.56 19.51
N THR A 83 -1.32 0.52 18.69
CA THR A 83 -0.53 -0.64 19.11
C THR A 83 0.94 -0.27 19.34
N PHE A 84 1.54 0.51 18.45
CA PHE A 84 2.91 1.01 18.66
C PHE A 84 3.01 1.95 19.86
N GLU A 85 2.04 2.82 20.08
CA GLU A 85 1.97 3.71 21.24
C GLU A 85 1.91 2.91 22.54
N LYS A 86 1.03 1.91 22.62
CA LYS A 86 0.85 1.04 23.76
C LYS A 86 2.15 0.30 24.11
N GLU A 87 2.76 -0.37 23.16
CA GLU A 87 3.95 -1.19 23.40
C GLU A 87 5.20 -0.34 23.68
N ALA A 88 5.34 0.83 23.06
CA ALA A 88 6.40 1.77 23.40
C ALA A 88 6.24 2.29 24.83
N SER A 89 5.06 2.76 25.20
CA SER A 89 4.76 3.29 26.54
C SER A 89 4.93 2.22 27.63
N ALA A 90 4.54 0.98 27.39
CA ALA A 90 4.67 -0.13 28.33
C ALA A 90 6.15 -0.42 28.72
N LEU A 91 7.10 -0.05 27.87
CA LEU A 91 8.52 -0.18 28.13
C LEU A 91 9.20 1.16 28.50
N GLY A 92 8.43 2.24 28.64
CA GLY A 92 8.95 3.57 28.94
C GLY A 92 9.62 4.27 27.73
N ALA A 93 9.41 3.75 26.52
CA ALA A 93 9.84 4.39 25.29
C ALA A 93 8.80 5.40 24.79
N SER A 94 9.19 6.28 23.88
CA SER A 94 8.28 7.19 23.18
C SER A 94 8.14 6.82 21.70
N LEU A 95 6.97 7.12 21.11
CA LEU A 95 6.69 6.93 19.70
C LEU A 95 6.74 8.30 18.97
N ILE A 96 7.47 8.34 17.86
CA ILE A 96 7.40 9.40 16.86
C ILE A 96 6.70 8.79 15.66
N TRP A 97 5.44 9.19 15.43
CA TRP A 97 4.62 8.68 14.35
C TRP A 97 4.54 9.67 13.20
N THR A 98 4.69 9.17 11.98
CA THR A 98 4.42 9.93 10.75
C THR A 98 3.68 9.02 9.80
N ASP A 99 2.67 9.54 9.14
CA ASP A 99 1.92 8.86 8.10
C ASP A 99 1.66 9.80 6.92
N THR A 100 1.43 9.22 5.76
CA THR A 100 1.11 9.93 4.53
C THR A 100 0.08 9.14 3.75
N VAL A 101 -0.99 9.79 3.33
CA VAL A 101 -1.97 9.23 2.39
C VAL A 101 -1.51 9.57 0.98
N ASN A 102 -0.88 8.60 0.31
CA ASN A 102 -0.38 8.79 -1.06
C ASN A 102 -1.50 8.65 -2.09
N ILE A 103 -2.42 7.71 -1.87
CA ILE A 103 -3.45 7.32 -2.82
C ILE A 103 -4.78 7.19 -2.08
N ILE A 104 -5.85 7.74 -2.66
CA ILE A 104 -7.22 7.56 -2.18
C ILE A 104 -7.88 6.51 -3.07
N ALA A 105 -8.51 5.51 -2.46
CA ALA A 105 -9.29 4.51 -3.19
C ALA A 105 -10.49 5.17 -3.88
N TYR A 106 -10.80 4.73 -5.09
CA TYR A 106 -11.96 5.16 -5.85
C TYR A 106 -12.60 3.95 -6.54
N GLU A 107 -13.83 4.12 -6.96
CA GLU A 107 -14.54 3.16 -7.82
C GLU A 107 -15.26 3.96 -8.92
N THR A 108 -15.02 3.59 -10.17
CA THR A 108 -15.75 4.17 -11.31
C THR A 108 -17.13 3.52 -11.38
N PRO A 109 -18.23 4.28 -11.32
CA PRO A 109 -19.59 3.72 -11.36
C PRO A 109 -19.82 2.87 -12.61
N ALA A 110 -20.43 1.69 -12.44
CA ALA A 110 -20.63 0.73 -13.52
C ALA A 110 -21.57 1.20 -14.64
N ASP A 111 -22.37 2.23 -14.37
CA ASP A 111 -23.30 2.90 -15.28
C ASP A 111 -22.75 4.23 -15.85
N SER A 112 -21.46 4.54 -15.57
CA SER A 112 -20.83 5.75 -16.09
C SER A 112 -20.57 5.68 -17.60
N ASP A 113 -20.52 6.86 -18.24
CA ASP A 113 -20.16 6.98 -19.66
C ASP A 113 -18.80 6.36 -19.95
N THR A 114 -17.83 6.50 -19.03
CA THR A 114 -16.49 5.90 -19.14
C THR A 114 -16.55 4.38 -19.26
N ILE A 115 -17.36 3.70 -18.42
CA ILE A 115 -17.53 2.24 -18.49
C ILE A 115 -18.29 1.83 -19.75
N THR A 116 -19.26 2.64 -20.17
CA THR A 116 -20.04 2.39 -21.38
C THR A 116 -19.15 2.47 -22.62
N ALA A 117 -18.36 3.53 -22.77
CA ALA A 117 -17.39 3.69 -23.86
C ALA A 117 -16.36 2.54 -23.88
N TYR A 118 -15.80 2.18 -22.73
CA TYR A 118 -14.90 1.03 -22.64
C TYR A 118 -15.54 -0.27 -23.14
N ARG A 119 -16.77 -0.57 -22.72
CA ARG A 119 -17.46 -1.80 -23.16
C ARG A 119 -17.70 -1.83 -24.66
N GLN A 120 -18.08 -0.71 -25.24
CA GLN A 120 -18.30 -0.58 -26.68
C GLN A 120 -17.00 -0.81 -27.46
N ALA A 121 -15.92 -0.12 -27.09
CA ALA A 121 -14.63 -0.26 -27.76
C ALA A 121 -14.08 -1.70 -27.66
N VAL A 122 -14.20 -2.36 -26.50
CA VAL A 122 -13.75 -3.75 -26.32
C VAL A 122 -14.54 -4.72 -27.21
N VAL A 123 -15.85 -4.51 -27.34
CA VAL A 123 -16.71 -5.35 -28.19
C VAL A 123 -16.40 -5.12 -29.68
N GLN A 124 -16.13 -3.89 -30.11
CA GLN A 124 -15.72 -3.57 -31.48
C GLN A 124 -14.44 -4.30 -31.89
N GLU A 125 -13.48 -4.43 -30.96
CA GLU A 125 -12.25 -5.19 -31.15
C GLU A 125 -12.46 -6.73 -31.02
N GLY A 126 -13.69 -7.20 -30.94
CA GLY A 126 -14.03 -8.64 -30.84
C GLY A 126 -13.62 -9.27 -29.50
N LEU A 127 -13.41 -8.46 -28.47
CA LEU A 127 -13.04 -8.90 -27.12
C LEU A 127 -14.24 -8.94 -26.19
N THR A 128 -14.08 -9.59 -25.03
CA THR A 128 -15.09 -9.61 -23.97
C THR A 128 -14.73 -8.62 -22.88
N PRO A 129 -15.59 -7.62 -22.59
CA PRO A 129 -15.32 -6.66 -21.51
C PRO A 129 -15.23 -7.34 -20.15
N SER A 130 -14.18 -7.02 -19.40
CA SER A 130 -13.96 -7.52 -18.03
C SER A 130 -13.58 -6.37 -17.12
N LEU A 131 -14.25 -6.27 -15.97
CA LEU A 131 -13.98 -5.27 -14.95
C LEU A 131 -13.57 -5.98 -13.66
N TYR A 132 -12.54 -5.47 -13.01
CA TYR A 132 -12.08 -5.98 -11.73
C TYR A 132 -11.52 -4.85 -10.85
N LYS A 133 -11.48 -5.11 -9.55
CA LYS A 133 -10.85 -4.22 -8.57
C LYS A 133 -9.39 -4.62 -8.36
N THR A 134 -8.52 -3.66 -8.16
CA THR A 134 -7.09 -3.89 -7.96
C THR A 134 -6.55 -3.06 -6.81
N PHE A 135 -5.51 -3.56 -6.15
CA PHE A 135 -4.73 -2.82 -5.14
C PHE A 135 -3.63 -1.95 -5.75
N GLY A 136 -3.45 -1.99 -7.07
CA GLY A 136 -2.52 -1.13 -7.78
C GLY A 136 -2.98 0.32 -7.78
N GLY A 137 -2.07 1.25 -7.51
CA GLY A 137 -2.32 2.68 -7.69
C GLY A 137 -1.92 3.13 -9.09
N SER A 138 -2.57 4.20 -9.57
CA SER A 138 -2.28 4.86 -10.83
C SER A 138 -2.56 6.36 -10.74
N ASP A 139 -2.19 7.12 -11.76
CA ASP A 139 -2.52 8.54 -11.84
C ASP A 139 -4.03 8.80 -11.85
N ASN A 140 -4.82 7.81 -12.24
CA ASN A 140 -6.28 7.89 -12.20
C ASN A 140 -6.83 8.11 -10.78
N ASN A 141 -6.12 7.69 -9.73
CA ASN A 141 -6.48 8.03 -8.35
C ASN A 141 -6.49 9.56 -8.12
N SER A 142 -5.54 10.28 -8.75
CA SER A 142 -5.50 11.73 -8.68
C SER A 142 -6.61 12.40 -9.50
N PHE A 143 -6.93 11.85 -10.68
CA PHE A 143 -8.05 12.33 -11.49
C PHE A 143 -9.38 12.13 -10.77
N ALA A 144 -9.62 10.93 -10.24
CA ALA A 144 -10.84 10.60 -9.49
C ALA A 144 -11.01 11.51 -8.26
N LYS A 145 -9.93 11.77 -7.52
CA LYS A 145 -9.92 12.71 -6.38
C LYS A 145 -10.38 14.11 -6.77
N ASN A 146 -10.11 14.52 -8.00
CA ASN A 146 -10.47 15.84 -8.54
C ASN A 146 -11.79 15.82 -9.36
N GLY A 147 -12.59 14.76 -9.25
CA GLY A 147 -13.88 14.65 -9.89
C GLY A 147 -13.82 14.33 -11.40
N ILE A 148 -12.67 13.89 -11.89
CA ILE A 148 -12.48 13.46 -13.28
C ILE A 148 -12.65 11.94 -13.29
N PRO A 149 -13.77 11.41 -13.83
CA PRO A 149 -13.98 9.97 -13.93
C PRO A 149 -12.99 9.37 -14.93
N GLY A 150 -12.49 8.18 -14.62
CA GLY A 150 -11.54 7.49 -15.48
C GLY A 150 -11.54 5.99 -15.23
N LEU A 151 -10.86 5.27 -16.09
CA LEU A 151 -10.66 3.83 -16.01
C LEU A 151 -9.19 3.50 -16.32
N VAL A 152 -8.63 2.56 -15.58
CA VAL A 152 -7.28 2.04 -15.86
C VAL A 152 -7.43 0.79 -16.71
N LEU A 153 -6.79 0.79 -17.87
CA LEU A 153 -6.77 -0.36 -18.77
C LEU A 153 -5.54 -1.21 -18.51
N SER A 154 -5.72 -2.54 -18.54
CA SER A 154 -4.59 -3.47 -18.54
C SER A 154 -3.92 -3.46 -19.92
N ASN A 155 -2.59 -3.50 -19.94
CA ASN A 155 -1.78 -3.54 -21.15
C ASN A 155 -1.00 -4.86 -21.32
N GLY A 156 -1.46 -5.94 -20.67
CA GLY A 156 -0.80 -7.24 -20.76
C GLY A 156 0.51 -7.33 -19.99
N MET A 157 0.61 -6.67 -18.85
CA MET A 157 1.77 -6.74 -17.98
C MET A 157 1.74 -8.01 -17.12
N TYR A 158 2.73 -8.88 -17.30
CA TYR A 158 2.87 -10.15 -16.58
C TYR A 158 4.05 -10.11 -15.63
N GLN A 159 3.92 -10.74 -14.46
CA GLN A 159 4.94 -10.82 -13.41
C GLN A 159 5.53 -9.46 -13.02
N ALA A 160 4.67 -8.45 -12.95
CA ALA A 160 5.05 -7.08 -12.65
C ALA A 160 5.95 -6.96 -11.40
N HIS A 161 6.92 -6.06 -11.44
CA HIS A 161 7.92 -5.83 -10.39
C HIS A 161 8.87 -7.00 -10.12
N SER A 162 9.03 -7.94 -11.06
CA SER A 162 10.01 -9.02 -10.97
C SER A 162 11.04 -8.94 -12.10
N VAL A 163 12.15 -9.66 -11.94
CA VAL A 163 13.16 -9.80 -13.01
C VAL A 163 12.65 -10.59 -14.23
N ASN A 164 11.49 -11.22 -14.11
CA ASN A 164 10.83 -11.97 -15.15
C ASN A 164 9.61 -11.22 -15.72
N GLU A 165 9.49 -9.92 -15.47
CA GLU A 165 8.40 -9.10 -16.01
C GLU A 165 8.45 -9.10 -17.54
N TYR A 166 7.30 -9.32 -18.17
CA TYR A 166 7.18 -9.31 -19.62
C TYR A 166 5.80 -8.87 -20.09
N THR A 167 5.71 -8.52 -21.34
CA THR A 167 4.46 -8.37 -22.12
C THR A 167 4.59 -9.12 -23.43
N THR A 168 3.50 -9.28 -24.19
CA THR A 168 3.51 -9.88 -25.51
C THR A 168 3.25 -8.82 -26.59
N ILE A 169 3.78 -9.04 -27.80
CA ILE A 169 3.48 -8.17 -28.95
C ILE A 169 1.96 -8.12 -29.19
N LYS A 170 1.27 -9.24 -29.04
CA LYS A 170 -0.18 -9.31 -29.19
C LYS A 170 -0.88 -8.36 -28.21
N ASP A 171 -0.51 -8.39 -26.93
CA ASP A 171 -1.15 -7.55 -25.91
C ASP A 171 -0.88 -6.06 -26.16
N LEU A 172 0.33 -5.72 -26.63
CA LEU A 172 0.67 -4.34 -27.00
C LEU A 172 -0.17 -3.84 -28.18
N VAL A 173 -0.32 -4.67 -29.22
CA VAL A 173 -1.14 -4.33 -30.39
C VAL A 173 -2.60 -4.17 -29.99
N THR A 174 -3.16 -5.15 -29.29
CA THR A 174 -4.54 -5.11 -28.82
C THR A 174 -4.81 -3.88 -27.92
N GLY A 175 -3.88 -3.56 -27.04
CA GLY A 175 -3.98 -2.35 -26.21
C GLY A 175 -3.97 -1.06 -27.02
N ALA A 176 -3.13 -0.98 -28.06
CA ALA A 176 -3.06 0.18 -28.94
C ALA A 176 -4.34 0.33 -29.79
N GLU A 177 -4.87 -0.76 -30.32
CA GLU A 177 -6.13 -0.79 -31.10
C GLU A 177 -7.31 -0.34 -30.21
N LEU A 178 -7.42 -0.87 -28.99
CA LEU A 178 -8.45 -0.46 -28.04
C LEU A 178 -8.38 1.03 -27.69
N ILE A 179 -7.20 1.57 -27.45
CA ILE A 179 -7.03 3.01 -27.16
C ILE A 179 -7.37 3.85 -28.40
N ALA A 180 -6.95 3.42 -29.59
CA ALA A 180 -7.30 4.10 -30.82
C ALA A 180 -8.82 4.17 -31.02
N GLY A 181 -9.54 3.06 -30.80
CA GLY A 181 -11.01 3.02 -30.82
C GLY A 181 -11.64 3.99 -29.84
N LEU A 182 -11.16 4.03 -28.59
CA LEU A 182 -11.67 4.95 -27.56
C LEU A 182 -11.48 6.44 -27.91
N ILE A 183 -10.43 6.79 -28.65
CA ILE A 183 -10.15 8.19 -29.01
C ILE A 183 -10.92 8.61 -30.27
N THR A 184 -11.18 7.68 -31.19
CA THR A 184 -11.78 7.98 -32.49
C THR A 184 -13.31 7.93 -32.51
N ASP A 185 -13.95 7.31 -31.52
CA ASP A 185 -15.42 7.19 -31.41
C ASP A 185 -16.12 8.47 -30.86
N GLU A 186 -15.42 9.58 -30.71
CA GLU A 186 -16.02 10.89 -30.39
C GLU A 186 -16.53 11.59 -31.68
N GLN A 187 -17.42 10.93 -32.43
CA GLN A 187 -18.19 11.60 -33.49
C GLN A 187 -19.68 11.30 -33.40
#